data_90043f3b933bd0286fd0c501b1771be2
#
_entry.id   90043f3b933bd0286fd0c501b1771be2
#
_cell.length_a   1.000
_cell.length_b   1.000
_cell.length_c   1.000
_cell.angle_alpha   90.00
_cell.angle_beta   90.00
_cell.angle_gamma   90.00
#
_symmetry.space_group_name_H-M   'P 1'
#
loop_
_entity.id
_entity.type
_entity.pdbx_description
1 polymer ?
#
loop_
_entity_poly.entity_id
_entity_poly.type
_entity_poly.pdbx_seq_one_letter_code
_entity_poly.pdbx_strand_id
1 'polypeptide(L)'
;MHLHNTDNSSEPEQGQTPSTVYGSLWSLEKRLLSLMKLKSKSCIIKRYCEKRFVSKYLATIGIDYGVTKVQVRDREIKVNIFDMAGHPFFYEVRNEFYKDTQGVMLVYDVGQKDSFDALDTWLAEMKQDLGPHGNMESIVFVVCANKIDCTKHRCVDESEGRLWAESKGFLYFETSAQTGEGINEMFQTFYAAIVDLCENGGKRPIPNSSASFTKEQADTIRRIRNSKDSWDMLGVKPGASRDEVNKAYRRLAVLLHPDKCVAPGSEDAFKAVVNARTAVLKNIK
;
A
#
# COMPACT_ATOMS: atom_id res chain seq x y z
N MET A 1 89.22 -11.30 1.66
CA MET A 1 89.56 -10.77 0.27
C MET A 1 88.23 -10.33 -0.32
N HIS A 2 88.01 -9.07 -0.31
CA HIS A 2 87.83 -8.14 -1.42
C HIS A 2 86.91 -8.69 -2.56
N LEU A 3 85.87 -8.01 -3.03
CA LEU A 3 85.77 -6.62 -3.44
C LEU A 3 84.30 -6.21 -3.55
N HIS A 4 84.08 -4.92 -3.35
CA HIS A 4 82.98 -4.06 -3.80
C HIS A 4 82.50 -4.35 -5.25
N ASN A 5 81.21 -4.25 -5.52
CA ASN A 5 80.80 -3.27 -6.53
C ASN A 5 79.34 -2.82 -6.35
N THR A 6 79.19 -1.54 -6.31
CA THR A 6 78.02 -0.74 -6.48
C THR A 6 77.58 -0.78 -7.92
N ASP A 7 76.29 -1.01 -8.19
CA ASP A 7 75.70 -0.40 -9.38
C ASP A 7 74.23 -0.04 -9.16
N ASN A 8 74.05 1.21 -9.38
CA ASN A 8 72.80 1.96 -9.48
C ASN A 8 72.08 1.57 -10.74
N SER A 9 70.84 1.13 -10.67
CA SER A 9 69.94 1.20 -11.84
C SER A 9 68.50 1.42 -11.37
N SER A 10 68.09 2.62 -11.60
CA SER A 10 66.76 3.17 -11.79
C SER A 10 65.58 2.18 -11.83
N GLU A 11 64.67 2.32 -10.89
CA GLU A 11 63.31 1.81 -10.94
C GLU A 11 62.55 2.43 -12.13
N PRO A 12 61.79 1.67 -12.90
CA PRO A 12 60.81 2.22 -13.82
C PRO A 12 59.51 2.54 -13.06
N GLU A 13 59.04 3.73 -13.31
CA GLU A 13 57.74 4.24 -12.87
C GLU A 13 56.62 3.17 -13.02
N GLN A 14 55.98 2.83 -11.92
CA GLN A 14 54.75 2.06 -11.90
C GLN A 14 53.64 2.90 -12.53
N GLY A 15 53.32 2.56 -13.77
CA GLY A 15 52.12 3.01 -14.45
C GLY A 15 50.89 2.69 -13.60
N GLN A 16 50.19 3.74 -13.23
CA GLN A 16 48.86 3.63 -12.64
C GLN A 16 47.94 2.87 -13.60
N THR A 17 47.69 1.62 -13.32
CA THR A 17 46.57 0.89 -13.90
C THR A 17 45.30 1.54 -13.40
N PRO A 18 44.33 1.84 -14.29
CA PRO A 18 43.01 2.33 -13.82
C PRO A 18 42.42 1.26 -12.93
N SER A 19 42.16 1.63 -11.66
CA SER A 19 41.38 0.84 -10.74
C SER A 19 39.98 0.64 -11.34
N THR A 20 39.82 -0.50 -12.00
CA THR A 20 38.50 -1.00 -12.38
C THR A 20 37.72 -1.18 -11.06
N VAL A 21 36.89 -0.22 -10.77
CA VAL A 21 35.90 -0.33 -9.68
C VAL A 21 34.97 -1.47 -10.09
N TYR A 22 35.30 -2.67 -9.66
CA TYR A 22 34.34 -3.76 -9.59
C TYR A 22 33.33 -3.31 -8.54
N GLY A 23 32.32 -2.58 -8.97
CA GLY A 23 31.13 -2.36 -8.20
C GLY A 23 30.60 -3.73 -7.81
N SER A 24 30.76 -4.06 -6.55
CA SER A 24 30.22 -5.27 -5.95
C SER A 24 28.76 -5.36 -6.36
N LEU A 25 28.41 -6.38 -7.14
CA LEU A 25 27.04 -6.80 -7.44
C LEU A 25 26.44 -7.31 -6.10
N TRP A 26 26.05 -6.38 -5.24
CA TRP A 26 25.27 -6.73 -4.07
C TRP A 26 23.88 -7.08 -4.60
N SER A 27 23.60 -8.37 -4.66
CA SER A 27 22.23 -8.87 -4.77
C SER A 27 21.43 -8.28 -3.60
N LEU A 28 20.62 -7.25 -3.89
CA LEU A 28 19.81 -6.61 -2.88
C LEU A 28 18.70 -7.60 -2.47
N GLU A 29 18.85 -8.21 -1.31
CA GLU A 29 17.82 -9.07 -0.74
C GLU A 29 16.73 -8.22 -0.07
N LYS A 30 15.48 -8.41 -0.49
CA LYS A 30 14.32 -7.67 0.03
C LYS A 30 13.31 -8.61 0.66
N ARG A 31 12.74 -8.20 1.79
CA ARG A 31 11.66 -8.92 2.46
C ARG A 31 10.31 -8.29 2.13
N LEU A 32 9.43 -9.11 1.61
CA LEU A 32 8.05 -8.76 1.30
C LEU A 32 7.12 -9.58 2.18
N LEU A 33 6.25 -8.91 2.94
CA LEU A 33 5.20 -9.57 3.70
C LEU A 33 3.86 -9.45 2.96
N SER A 34 3.12 -10.55 2.95
CA SER A 34 1.74 -10.57 2.50
C SER A 34 0.82 -10.79 3.69
N LEU A 35 0.05 -9.75 4.06
CA LEU A 35 -0.84 -9.75 5.22
C LEU A 35 -2.29 -9.88 4.79
N MET A 36 -2.99 -10.88 5.30
CA MET A 36 -4.44 -10.99 5.20
C MET A 36 -5.10 -12.14 5.94
N LYS A 37 -6.40 -11.98 6.26
CA LYS A 37 -7.26 -13.02 6.83
C LYS A 37 -7.88 -13.95 5.75
N LEU A 38 -7.70 -13.68 4.45
CA LEU A 38 -8.42 -14.31 3.34
C LEU A 38 -7.53 -15.17 2.42
N LYS A 39 -8.22 -16.08 1.77
CA LYS A 39 -7.76 -17.13 0.83
C LYS A 39 -7.06 -16.61 -0.44
N SER A 40 -7.04 -15.29 -0.68
CA SER A 40 -6.68 -14.70 -1.97
C SER A 40 -5.20 -14.41 -2.17
N LYS A 41 -4.43 -14.17 -1.10
CA LYS A 41 -3.02 -13.77 -1.19
C LYS A 41 -2.12 -14.85 -1.77
N SER A 42 -2.24 -16.09 -1.30
CA SER A 42 -1.48 -17.23 -1.84
C SER A 42 -1.76 -17.44 -3.33
N CYS A 43 -3.00 -17.18 -3.79
CA CYS A 43 -3.35 -17.25 -5.21
C CYS A 43 -2.66 -16.14 -6.02
N ILE A 44 -2.52 -14.92 -5.47
CA ILE A 44 -1.82 -13.82 -6.12
C ILE A 44 -0.32 -14.15 -6.24
N ILE A 45 0.29 -14.62 -5.15
CA ILE A 45 1.71 -14.98 -5.13
C ILE A 45 1.99 -16.12 -6.12
N LYS A 46 1.18 -17.19 -6.12
CA LYS A 46 1.31 -18.29 -7.07
C LYS A 46 1.05 -17.85 -8.52
N ARG A 47 0.07 -16.98 -8.75
CA ARG A 47 -0.15 -16.40 -10.09
C ARG A 47 1.08 -15.63 -10.57
N TYR A 48 1.70 -14.85 -9.69
CA TYR A 48 2.89 -14.09 -10.05
C TYR A 48 4.12 -14.99 -10.25
N CYS A 49 4.44 -15.84 -9.27
CA CYS A 49 5.67 -16.65 -9.28
C CYS A 49 5.58 -17.86 -10.20
N GLU A 50 4.44 -18.57 -10.21
CA GLU A 50 4.28 -19.85 -10.92
C GLU A 50 3.49 -19.70 -12.23
N LYS A 51 3.00 -18.51 -12.55
CA LYS A 51 2.18 -18.19 -13.74
C LYS A 51 0.90 -19.05 -13.86
N ARG A 52 0.43 -19.61 -12.75
CA ARG A 52 -0.79 -20.46 -12.70
C ARG A 52 -1.77 -20.01 -11.63
N PHE A 53 -3.05 -20.23 -11.88
CA PHE A 53 -4.10 -20.06 -10.89
C PHE A 53 -4.40 -21.40 -10.22
N VAL A 54 -4.53 -21.40 -8.90
CA VAL A 54 -4.90 -22.58 -8.11
C VAL A 54 -6.30 -22.35 -7.55
N SER A 55 -7.28 -23.05 -8.13
CA SER A 55 -8.69 -22.94 -7.71
C SER A 55 -8.98 -23.63 -6.36
N LYS A 56 -8.30 -24.75 -6.09
CA LYS A 56 -8.37 -25.41 -4.77
C LYS A 56 -7.46 -24.72 -3.79
N TYR A 57 -8.05 -23.92 -2.93
CA TYR A 57 -7.35 -23.25 -1.86
C TYR A 57 -7.19 -24.16 -0.64
N LEU A 58 -5.96 -24.29 -0.19
CA LEU A 58 -5.63 -24.77 1.15
C LEU A 58 -5.23 -23.55 2.00
N ALA A 59 -5.79 -23.45 3.21
CA ALA A 59 -5.43 -22.35 4.12
C ALA A 59 -3.94 -22.44 4.44
N THR A 60 -3.24 -21.28 4.38
CA THR A 60 -1.85 -21.21 4.80
C THR A 60 -1.74 -21.54 6.29
N ILE A 61 -0.96 -22.54 6.61
CA ILE A 61 -0.66 -22.96 8.00
C ILE A 61 0.66 -22.28 8.37
N GLY A 62 0.64 -21.42 9.38
CA GLY A 62 1.82 -20.66 9.78
C GLY A 62 2.25 -19.65 8.71
N ILE A 63 3.40 -19.84 8.12
CA ILE A 63 4.00 -18.96 7.10
C ILE A 63 4.47 -19.82 5.94
N ASP A 64 4.04 -19.48 4.72
CA ASP A 64 4.59 -20.01 3.47
C ASP A 64 5.67 -19.04 2.96
N TYR A 65 6.72 -19.57 2.38
CA TYR A 65 7.90 -18.79 1.99
C TYR A 65 8.26 -19.07 0.53
N GLY A 66 8.43 -18.00 -0.23
CA GLY A 66 8.87 -18.04 -1.61
C GLY A 66 10.02 -17.08 -1.88
N VAL A 67 10.88 -17.45 -2.83
CA VAL A 67 11.96 -16.59 -3.33
C VAL A 67 11.77 -16.38 -4.81
N THR A 68 11.87 -15.14 -5.25
CA THR A 68 11.87 -14.80 -6.66
C THR A 68 12.99 -13.82 -6.97
N LYS A 69 13.51 -13.88 -8.19
CA LYS A 69 14.42 -12.87 -8.73
C LYS A 69 13.68 -12.03 -9.73
N VAL A 70 13.79 -10.73 -9.59
CA VAL A 70 13.11 -9.78 -10.45
C VAL A 70 14.07 -8.71 -10.95
N GLN A 71 13.87 -8.29 -12.18
CA GLN A 71 14.61 -7.17 -12.74
C GLN A 71 13.86 -5.89 -12.45
N VAL A 72 14.51 -4.97 -11.71
CA VAL A 72 14.00 -3.63 -11.46
C VAL A 72 15.01 -2.64 -12.03
N ARG A 73 14.63 -1.93 -13.09
CA ARG A 73 15.54 -1.11 -13.88
C ARG A 73 16.75 -1.97 -14.35
N ASP A 74 17.97 -1.54 -14.09
CA ASP A 74 19.21 -2.23 -14.50
C ASP A 74 19.76 -3.18 -13.42
N ARG A 75 18.94 -3.56 -12.42
CA ARG A 75 19.36 -4.39 -11.28
C ARG A 75 18.51 -5.62 -11.10
N GLU A 76 19.14 -6.76 -10.90
CA GLU A 76 18.48 -7.95 -10.40
C GLU A 76 18.37 -7.87 -8.88
N ILE A 77 17.16 -7.99 -8.35
CA ILE A 77 16.91 -8.07 -6.92
C ILE A 77 16.35 -9.44 -6.55
N LYS A 78 16.79 -9.96 -5.42
CA LYS A 78 16.22 -11.16 -4.81
C LYS A 78 15.13 -10.74 -3.83
N VAL A 79 13.91 -11.23 -4.02
CA VAL A 79 12.77 -10.93 -3.19
C VAL A 79 12.35 -12.17 -2.41
N ASN A 80 12.34 -12.06 -1.09
CA ASN A 80 11.81 -13.07 -0.19
C ASN A 80 10.36 -12.73 0.14
N ILE A 81 9.43 -13.58 -0.24
CA ILE A 81 7.99 -13.37 -0.07
C ILE A 81 7.50 -14.28 1.06
N PHE A 82 6.94 -13.69 2.10
CA PHE A 82 6.35 -14.40 3.23
C PHE A 82 4.83 -14.29 3.15
N ASP A 83 4.17 -15.41 2.88
CA ASP A 83 2.71 -15.53 2.87
C ASP A 83 2.22 -15.95 4.25
N MET A 84 1.73 -15.00 5.03
CA MET A 84 1.41 -15.19 6.44
C MET A 84 0.00 -15.72 6.65
N ALA A 85 -0.17 -16.73 7.50
CA ALA A 85 -1.49 -17.21 7.89
C ALA A 85 -2.33 -16.09 8.53
N GLY A 86 -3.57 -15.94 8.07
CA GLY A 86 -4.48 -14.92 8.59
C GLY A 86 -5.22 -15.34 9.87
N HIS A 87 -5.09 -16.58 10.32
CA HIS A 87 -5.79 -17.07 11.50
C HIS A 87 -5.12 -16.57 12.79
N PRO A 88 -5.87 -16.10 13.81
CA PRO A 88 -5.32 -15.56 15.06
C PRO A 88 -4.37 -16.50 15.78
N PHE A 89 -4.57 -17.82 15.67
CA PHE A 89 -3.70 -18.84 16.26
C PHE A 89 -2.22 -18.67 15.87
N PHE A 90 -1.92 -18.10 14.70
CA PHE A 90 -0.56 -17.93 14.22
C PHE A 90 0.01 -16.52 14.49
N TYR A 91 -0.61 -15.77 15.38
CA TYR A 91 -0.17 -14.41 15.70
C TYR A 91 1.29 -14.37 16.17
N GLU A 92 1.64 -15.16 17.16
CA GLU A 92 3.00 -15.21 17.74
C GLU A 92 4.08 -15.64 16.74
N VAL A 93 3.68 -16.40 15.70
CA VAL A 93 4.60 -16.80 14.65
C VAL A 93 4.81 -15.69 13.63
N ARG A 94 3.72 -14.97 13.24
CA ARG A 94 3.81 -13.97 12.18
C ARG A 94 4.40 -12.64 12.63
N ASN A 95 4.25 -12.24 13.89
CA ASN A 95 4.76 -10.95 14.38
C ASN A 95 6.28 -10.84 14.32
N GLU A 96 6.99 -11.94 14.45
CA GLU A 96 8.45 -12.01 14.31
C GLU A 96 8.93 -11.59 12.90
N PHE A 97 8.06 -11.70 11.90
CA PHE A 97 8.39 -11.36 10.52
C PHE A 97 8.13 -9.88 10.16
N TYR A 98 7.47 -9.11 11.02
CA TYR A 98 7.24 -7.68 10.78
C TYR A 98 8.53 -6.88 10.82
N LYS A 99 9.51 -7.31 11.61
CA LYS A 99 10.83 -6.70 11.69
C LYS A 99 11.59 -6.86 10.36
N ASP A 100 12.36 -5.85 10.00
CA ASP A 100 13.20 -5.83 8.79
C ASP A 100 12.44 -5.99 7.46
N THR A 101 11.15 -5.72 7.45
CA THR A 101 10.32 -5.76 6.25
C THR A 101 10.43 -4.45 5.48
N GLN A 102 10.61 -4.55 4.16
CA GLN A 102 10.68 -3.39 3.27
C GLN A 102 9.36 -3.15 2.52
N GLY A 103 8.55 -4.18 2.35
CA GLY A 103 7.28 -4.07 1.65
C GLY A 103 6.19 -4.92 2.27
N VAL A 104 4.97 -4.40 2.29
CA VAL A 104 3.77 -5.06 2.81
C VAL A 104 2.67 -5.01 1.77
N MET A 105 2.12 -6.16 1.41
CA MET A 105 0.97 -6.28 0.54
C MET A 105 -0.28 -6.58 1.37
N LEU A 106 -1.19 -5.63 1.43
CA LEU A 106 -2.50 -5.75 2.05
C LEU A 106 -3.52 -6.15 0.99
N VAL A 107 -4.13 -7.31 1.13
CA VAL A 107 -5.05 -7.84 0.11
C VAL A 107 -6.47 -7.91 0.67
N TYR A 108 -7.48 -7.51 -0.08
CA TYR A 108 -8.88 -7.73 0.24
C TYR A 108 -9.65 -8.27 -0.97
N ASP A 109 -10.81 -8.85 -0.72
CA ASP A 109 -11.73 -9.36 -1.73
C ASP A 109 -12.80 -8.29 -2.00
N VAL A 110 -12.89 -7.80 -3.23
CA VAL A 110 -13.87 -6.75 -3.58
C VAL A 110 -15.32 -7.16 -3.34
N GLY A 111 -15.59 -8.47 -3.27
CA GLY A 111 -16.90 -9.04 -2.94
C GLY A 111 -17.13 -9.32 -1.45
N GLN A 112 -16.19 -8.94 -0.56
CA GLN A 112 -16.30 -9.19 0.88
C GLN A 112 -15.92 -7.96 1.70
N LYS A 113 -16.92 -7.18 2.12
CA LYS A 113 -16.72 -5.94 2.87
C LYS A 113 -15.88 -6.15 4.15
N ASP A 114 -16.13 -7.23 4.88
CA ASP A 114 -15.40 -7.55 6.12
C ASP A 114 -13.89 -7.68 5.89
N SER A 115 -13.48 -8.09 4.67
CA SER A 115 -12.08 -8.19 4.34
C SER A 115 -11.41 -6.85 4.14
N PHE A 116 -12.13 -5.89 3.63
CA PHE A 116 -11.68 -4.52 3.50
C PHE A 116 -11.63 -3.83 4.88
N ASP A 117 -12.67 -4.00 5.69
CA ASP A 117 -12.73 -3.42 7.03
C ASP A 117 -11.65 -3.99 7.96
N ALA A 118 -11.20 -5.22 7.73
CA ALA A 118 -10.09 -5.82 8.46
C ALA A 118 -8.71 -5.19 8.18
N LEU A 119 -8.55 -4.38 7.13
CA LEU A 119 -7.25 -3.77 6.80
C LEU A 119 -6.74 -2.84 7.91
N ASP A 120 -7.63 -2.08 8.56
CA ASP A 120 -7.25 -1.21 9.68
C ASP A 120 -6.77 -2.02 10.89
N THR A 121 -7.37 -3.20 11.14
CA THR A 121 -6.94 -4.12 12.21
C THR A 121 -5.52 -4.64 11.95
N TRP A 122 -5.21 -5.02 10.70
CA TRP A 122 -3.87 -5.47 10.33
C TRP A 122 -2.81 -4.38 10.48
N LEU A 123 -3.12 -3.16 10.10
CA LEU A 123 -2.21 -2.03 10.29
C LEU A 123 -1.99 -1.72 11.76
N ALA A 124 -3.04 -1.82 12.58
CA ALA A 124 -2.93 -1.62 14.03
C ALA A 124 -2.05 -2.69 14.68
N GLU A 125 -2.26 -3.98 14.32
CA GLU A 125 -1.44 -5.10 14.78
C GLU A 125 0.03 -4.87 14.44
N MET A 126 0.33 -4.61 13.17
CA MET A 126 1.71 -4.39 12.73
C MET A 126 2.37 -3.19 13.43
N LYS A 127 1.63 -2.11 13.61
CA LYS A 127 2.12 -0.92 14.32
C LYS A 127 2.44 -1.23 15.79
N GLN A 128 1.60 -2.01 16.44
CA GLN A 128 1.82 -2.44 17.83
C GLN A 128 3.08 -3.30 17.97
N ASP A 129 3.26 -4.27 17.09
CA ASP A 129 4.37 -5.23 17.14
C ASP A 129 5.72 -4.62 16.76
N LEU A 130 5.74 -3.66 15.83
CA LEU A 130 6.93 -2.88 15.52
C LEU A 130 7.35 -1.96 16.67
N GLY A 131 6.41 -1.64 17.58
CA GLY A 131 6.65 -0.80 18.75
C GLY A 131 6.97 0.67 18.42
N PRO A 132 7.35 1.46 19.44
CA PRO A 132 7.59 2.90 19.30
C PRO A 132 8.80 3.25 18.43
N HIS A 133 9.72 2.31 18.24
CA HIS A 133 10.91 2.48 17.39
C HIS A 133 10.72 1.93 15.97
N GLY A 134 9.62 1.25 15.71
CA GLY A 134 9.29 0.73 14.39
C GLY A 134 8.87 1.83 13.43
N ASN A 135 9.64 2.03 12.37
CA ASN A 135 9.36 3.07 11.39
C ASN A 135 8.49 2.52 10.25
N MET A 136 7.17 2.69 10.39
CA MET A 136 6.21 2.37 9.32
C MET A 136 6.44 3.17 8.04
N GLU A 137 7.10 4.33 8.13
CA GLU A 137 7.41 5.18 6.97
C GLU A 137 8.53 4.60 6.09
N SER A 138 9.38 3.73 6.67
CA SER A 138 10.41 3.00 5.92
C SER A 138 9.90 1.73 5.23
N ILE A 139 8.60 1.48 5.26
CA ILE A 139 7.96 0.33 4.64
C ILE A 139 7.05 0.80 3.50
N VAL A 140 7.20 0.21 2.33
CA VAL A 140 6.25 0.43 1.22
C VAL A 140 5.02 -0.44 1.44
N PHE A 141 3.84 0.17 1.39
CA PHE A 141 2.57 -0.55 1.44
C PHE A 141 1.89 -0.54 0.07
N VAL A 142 1.37 -1.68 -0.34
CA VAL A 142 0.47 -1.81 -1.48
C VAL A 142 -0.84 -2.44 -1.03
N VAL A 143 -1.95 -1.83 -1.44
CA VAL A 143 -3.30 -2.36 -1.25
C VAL A 143 -3.74 -3.03 -2.54
N CYS A 144 -4.10 -4.29 -2.43
CA CYS A 144 -4.49 -5.12 -3.56
C CYS A 144 -5.98 -5.50 -3.43
N ALA A 145 -6.83 -4.83 -4.20
CA ALA A 145 -8.23 -5.15 -4.35
C ALA A 145 -8.37 -6.34 -5.31
N ASN A 146 -8.59 -7.53 -4.76
CA ASN A 146 -8.57 -8.75 -5.57
C ASN A 146 -9.96 -9.28 -5.91
N LYS A 147 -10.02 -10.13 -6.92
CA LYS A 147 -11.22 -10.76 -7.50
C LYS A 147 -12.13 -9.80 -8.26
N ILE A 148 -11.54 -8.84 -8.97
CA ILE A 148 -12.29 -7.90 -9.82
C ILE A 148 -13.04 -8.60 -10.97
N ASP A 149 -12.68 -9.84 -11.28
CA ASP A 149 -13.42 -10.72 -12.20
C ASP A 149 -14.83 -11.07 -11.70
N CYS A 150 -15.09 -10.97 -10.40
CA CYS A 150 -16.38 -11.24 -9.78
C CYS A 150 -17.29 -10.01 -9.74
N THR A 151 -17.54 -9.37 -10.87
CA THR A 151 -18.26 -8.09 -10.98
C THR A 151 -19.66 -8.08 -10.35
N LYS A 152 -20.38 -9.20 -10.40
CA LYS A 152 -21.74 -9.32 -9.86
C LYS A 152 -21.83 -9.28 -8.34
N HIS A 153 -20.73 -9.47 -7.66
CA HIS A 153 -20.66 -9.56 -6.19
C HIS A 153 -19.78 -8.48 -5.56
N ARG A 154 -19.40 -7.45 -6.35
CA ARG A 154 -18.63 -6.34 -5.80
C ARG A 154 -19.43 -5.59 -4.75
N CYS A 155 -18.87 -5.43 -3.54
CA CYS A 155 -19.43 -4.66 -2.44
C CYS A 155 -18.47 -3.57 -1.90
N VAL A 156 -17.23 -3.53 -2.42
CA VAL A 156 -16.29 -2.43 -2.18
C VAL A 156 -15.96 -1.80 -3.52
N ASP A 157 -16.38 -0.56 -3.71
CA ASP A 157 -16.11 0.20 -4.92
C ASP A 157 -14.62 0.54 -5.05
N GLU A 158 -14.13 0.64 -6.29
CA GLU A 158 -12.74 1.05 -6.57
C GLU A 158 -12.41 2.37 -5.88
N SER A 159 -13.27 3.35 -6.00
CA SER A 159 -13.06 4.68 -5.40
C SER A 159 -12.97 4.63 -3.87
N GLU A 160 -13.69 3.72 -3.21
CA GLU A 160 -13.61 3.52 -1.76
C GLU A 160 -12.27 2.91 -1.35
N GLY A 161 -11.86 1.83 -2.04
CA GLY A 161 -10.58 1.16 -1.78
C GLY A 161 -9.40 2.07 -2.05
N ARG A 162 -9.43 2.78 -3.17
CA ARG A 162 -8.40 3.76 -3.58
C ARG A 162 -8.29 4.91 -2.57
N LEU A 163 -9.41 5.51 -2.18
CA LEU A 163 -9.44 6.59 -1.19
C LEU A 163 -8.81 6.15 0.15
N TRP A 164 -9.15 4.94 0.61
CA TRP A 164 -8.59 4.40 1.84
C TRP A 164 -7.07 4.23 1.74
N ALA A 165 -6.56 3.67 0.65
CA ALA A 165 -5.14 3.44 0.44
C ALA A 165 -4.36 4.77 0.32
N GLU A 166 -4.82 5.67 -0.55
CA GLU A 166 -4.18 6.95 -0.81
C GLU A 166 -4.19 7.87 0.42
N SER A 167 -5.25 7.82 1.26
CA SER A 167 -5.30 8.57 2.52
C SER A 167 -4.20 8.19 3.51
N LYS A 168 -3.61 7.01 3.34
CA LYS A 168 -2.50 6.48 4.15
C LYS A 168 -1.15 6.56 3.41
N GLY A 169 -1.14 7.08 2.19
CA GLY A 169 0.05 7.13 1.33
C GLY A 169 0.46 5.75 0.81
N PHE A 170 -0.48 4.84 0.60
CA PHE A 170 -0.25 3.50 0.11
C PHE A 170 -0.54 3.40 -1.39
N LEU A 171 0.17 2.53 -2.09
CA LEU A 171 -0.13 2.16 -3.46
C LEU A 171 -1.46 1.39 -3.50
N TYR A 172 -2.21 1.56 -4.58
CA TYR A 172 -3.49 0.87 -4.77
C TYR A 172 -3.57 0.22 -6.15
N PHE A 173 -3.95 -1.06 -6.18
CA PHE A 173 -4.14 -1.81 -7.42
C PHE A 173 -5.39 -2.69 -7.33
N GLU A 174 -6.12 -2.73 -8.43
CA GLU A 174 -7.15 -3.72 -8.67
C GLU A 174 -6.55 -4.94 -9.38
N THR A 175 -6.90 -6.14 -8.94
CA THR A 175 -6.30 -7.37 -9.45
C THR A 175 -7.28 -8.52 -9.54
N SER A 176 -6.99 -9.46 -10.43
CA SER A 176 -7.61 -10.77 -10.44
C SER A 176 -6.53 -11.86 -10.46
N ALA A 177 -6.43 -12.63 -9.39
CA ALA A 177 -5.57 -13.81 -9.37
C ALA A 177 -6.04 -14.86 -10.38
N GLN A 178 -7.34 -14.90 -10.71
CA GLN A 178 -7.91 -15.84 -11.65
C GLN A 178 -7.51 -15.52 -13.10
N THR A 179 -7.68 -14.27 -13.54
CA THR A 179 -7.36 -13.84 -14.91
C THR A 179 -5.90 -13.44 -15.08
N GLY A 180 -5.26 -12.99 -14.00
CA GLY A 180 -3.91 -12.42 -14.01
C GLY A 180 -3.89 -10.89 -14.19
N GLU A 181 -5.06 -10.28 -14.34
CA GLU A 181 -5.21 -8.83 -14.53
C GLU A 181 -4.62 -8.05 -13.36
N GLY A 182 -3.88 -6.98 -13.65
CA GLY A 182 -3.25 -6.09 -12.67
C GLY A 182 -2.09 -6.69 -11.87
N ILE A 183 -1.88 -8.02 -11.89
CA ILE A 183 -0.89 -8.70 -11.03
C ILE A 183 0.54 -8.27 -11.36
N ASN A 184 0.95 -8.33 -12.63
CA ASN A 184 2.32 -8.02 -13.02
C ASN A 184 2.64 -6.53 -12.79
N GLU A 185 1.73 -5.64 -13.16
CA GLU A 185 1.86 -4.20 -12.98
C GLU A 185 2.02 -3.84 -11.50
N MET A 186 1.15 -4.41 -10.64
CA MET A 186 1.21 -4.22 -9.19
C MET A 186 2.56 -4.60 -8.63
N PHE A 187 3.07 -5.81 -8.94
CA PHE A 187 4.37 -6.25 -8.42
C PHE A 187 5.53 -5.41 -8.95
N GLN A 188 5.53 -5.04 -10.24
CA GLN A 188 6.57 -4.19 -10.83
C GLN A 188 6.63 -2.83 -10.14
N THR A 189 5.49 -2.16 -10.00
CA THR A 189 5.41 -0.85 -9.32
C THR A 189 5.80 -0.96 -7.85
N PHE A 190 5.38 -2.02 -7.19
CA PHE A 190 5.67 -2.27 -5.78
C PHE A 190 7.17 -2.47 -5.55
N TYR A 191 7.83 -3.30 -6.36
CA TYR A 191 9.28 -3.50 -6.24
C TYR A 191 10.08 -2.25 -6.59
N ALA A 192 9.66 -1.49 -7.61
CA ALA A 192 10.28 -0.21 -7.94
C ALA A 192 10.22 0.76 -6.75
N ALA A 193 9.06 0.87 -6.10
CA ALA A 193 8.87 1.72 -4.92
C ALA A 193 9.74 1.28 -3.74
N ILE A 194 9.91 -0.05 -3.52
CA ILE A 194 10.78 -0.57 -2.47
C ILE A 194 12.25 -0.23 -2.75
N VAL A 195 12.70 -0.38 -4.00
CA VAL A 195 14.06 -0.01 -4.40
C VAL A 195 14.29 1.48 -4.19
N ASP A 196 13.36 2.34 -4.65
CA ASP A 196 13.43 3.78 -4.47
C ASP A 196 13.50 4.19 -3.00
N LEU A 197 12.67 3.58 -2.16
CA LEU A 197 12.68 3.84 -0.72
C LEU A 197 14.04 3.49 -0.09
N CYS A 198 14.60 2.34 -0.47
CA CYS A 198 15.89 1.89 0.05
C CYS A 198 17.05 2.78 -0.43
N GLU A 199 17.03 3.23 -1.68
CA GLU A 199 18.03 4.14 -2.25
C GLU A 199 17.97 5.53 -1.63
N ASN A 200 16.79 5.99 -1.23
CA ASN A 200 16.56 7.27 -0.56
C ASN A 200 16.77 7.22 0.96
N GLY A 201 17.48 6.22 1.48
CA GLY A 201 17.78 6.09 2.91
C GLY A 201 16.56 5.82 3.78
N GLY A 202 15.56 5.11 3.25
CA GLY A 202 14.33 4.76 3.96
C GLY A 202 13.33 5.92 4.11
N LYS A 203 13.51 7.00 3.38
CA LYS A 203 12.54 8.10 3.32
C LYS A 203 11.67 7.92 2.08
N ARG A 204 10.34 7.85 2.28
CA ARG A 204 9.42 7.86 1.14
C ARG A 204 9.66 9.14 0.32
N PRO A 205 9.80 9.05 -1.01
CA PRO A 205 9.67 10.24 -1.83
C PRO A 205 8.30 10.84 -1.51
N ILE A 206 8.26 12.13 -1.21
CA ILE A 206 6.99 12.85 -1.11
C ILE A 206 6.31 12.59 -2.46
N PRO A 207 5.14 11.96 -2.52
CA PRO A 207 4.48 11.81 -3.79
C PRO A 207 4.35 13.22 -4.38
N ASN A 208 4.96 13.46 -5.54
CA ASN A 208 4.58 14.58 -6.39
C ASN A 208 3.17 14.26 -6.90
N SER A 209 2.22 14.27 -5.97
CA SER A 209 0.82 14.14 -6.30
C SER A 209 0.37 15.46 -6.91
N SER A 210 0.28 15.46 -8.22
CA SER A 210 -0.55 16.43 -8.94
C SER A 210 -2.02 16.39 -8.49
N ALA A 211 -2.35 15.53 -7.54
CA ALA A 211 -3.65 15.36 -6.92
C ALA A 211 -3.49 15.16 -5.40
N SER A 212 -3.05 16.18 -4.67
CA SER A 212 -3.00 16.09 -3.22
C SER A 212 -4.36 16.47 -2.63
N PHE A 213 -5.03 15.49 -2.05
CA PHE A 213 -6.14 15.75 -1.14
C PHE A 213 -5.68 15.56 0.32
N THR A 214 -6.37 16.24 1.24
CA THR A 214 -6.03 16.17 2.66
C THR A 214 -6.63 14.92 3.31
N LYS A 215 -6.02 14.48 4.42
CA LYS A 215 -6.59 13.42 5.25
C LYS A 215 -8.02 13.77 5.71
N GLU A 216 -8.28 15.06 6.02
CA GLU A 216 -9.60 15.54 6.41
C GLU A 216 -10.63 15.34 5.28
N GLN A 217 -10.23 15.60 4.02
CA GLN A 217 -11.08 15.34 2.86
C GLN A 217 -11.40 13.85 2.72
N ALA A 218 -10.40 12.99 2.82
CA ALA A 218 -10.57 11.54 2.74
C ALA A 218 -11.49 10.99 3.85
N ASP A 219 -11.25 11.37 5.10
CA ASP A 219 -12.05 10.95 6.25
C ASP A 219 -13.49 11.46 6.14
N THR A 220 -13.68 12.68 5.61
CA THR A 220 -15.01 13.25 5.41
C THR A 220 -15.79 12.52 4.31
N ILE A 221 -15.17 12.18 3.19
CA ILE A 221 -15.79 11.39 2.12
C ILE A 221 -16.20 10.01 2.65
N ARG A 222 -15.30 9.34 3.39
CA ARG A 222 -15.58 8.05 4.01
C ARG A 222 -16.76 8.13 4.99
N ARG A 223 -16.81 9.16 5.84
CA ARG A 223 -17.90 9.38 6.76
C ARG A 223 -19.24 9.57 6.03
N ILE A 224 -19.29 10.40 4.99
CA ILE A 224 -20.49 10.67 4.19
C ILE A 224 -21.01 9.38 3.55
N ARG A 225 -20.12 8.55 2.98
CA ARG A 225 -20.51 7.26 2.39
C ARG A 225 -21.12 6.27 3.39
N ASN A 226 -20.61 6.27 4.62
CA ASN A 226 -21.06 5.37 5.68
C ASN A 226 -22.21 5.95 6.52
N SER A 227 -22.71 7.14 6.18
CA SER A 227 -23.78 7.81 6.92
C SER A 227 -25.12 7.10 6.75
N LYS A 228 -25.88 6.99 7.84
CA LYS A 228 -27.15 6.28 7.89
C LYS A 228 -28.31 7.10 7.33
N ASP A 229 -28.23 8.41 7.46
CA ASP A 229 -29.28 9.36 7.04
C ASP A 229 -28.70 10.75 6.66
N SER A 230 -29.58 11.65 6.23
CA SER A 230 -29.19 13.00 5.80
C SER A 230 -28.65 13.88 6.94
N TRP A 231 -29.05 13.67 8.20
CA TRP A 231 -28.54 14.39 9.35
C TRP A 231 -27.10 13.97 9.64
N ASP A 232 -26.86 12.67 9.64
CA ASP A 232 -25.54 12.09 9.82
C ASP A 232 -24.57 12.50 8.70
N MET A 233 -25.02 12.52 7.43
CA MET A 233 -24.24 13.02 6.30
C MET A 233 -23.74 14.44 6.51
N LEU A 234 -24.61 15.30 7.02
CA LEU A 234 -24.26 16.69 7.33
C LEU A 234 -23.44 16.83 8.63
N GLY A 235 -23.40 15.80 9.46
CA GLY A 235 -22.74 15.80 10.76
C GLY A 235 -23.45 16.71 11.77
N VAL A 236 -24.79 16.76 11.72
CA VAL A 236 -25.66 17.50 12.65
C VAL A 236 -26.65 16.54 13.33
N LYS A 237 -27.14 16.93 14.51
CA LYS A 237 -28.13 16.12 15.24
C LYS A 237 -29.50 16.25 14.57
N PRO A 238 -30.34 15.18 14.62
CA PRO A 238 -31.73 15.30 14.24
C PRO A 238 -32.42 16.43 15.03
N GLY A 239 -33.14 17.31 14.35
CA GLY A 239 -33.78 18.48 14.97
C GLY A 239 -32.89 19.73 15.06
N ALA A 240 -31.69 19.71 14.48
CA ALA A 240 -30.86 20.91 14.36
C ALA A 240 -31.59 22.04 13.62
N SER A 241 -31.29 23.27 13.99
CA SER A 241 -31.87 24.46 13.36
C SER A 241 -31.44 24.64 11.90
N ARG A 242 -32.22 25.42 11.15
CA ARG A 242 -31.93 25.77 9.77
C ARG A 242 -30.53 26.39 9.60
N ASP A 243 -30.11 27.20 10.57
CA ASP A 243 -28.81 27.85 10.54
C ASP A 243 -27.64 26.85 10.77
N GLU A 244 -27.82 25.91 11.70
CA GLU A 244 -26.83 24.85 11.94
C GLU A 244 -26.65 23.96 10.70
N VAL A 245 -27.75 23.55 10.08
CA VAL A 245 -27.74 22.79 8.82
C VAL A 245 -27.00 23.53 7.71
N ASN A 246 -27.30 24.83 7.52
CA ASN A 246 -26.65 25.65 6.51
C ASN A 246 -25.15 25.88 6.83
N LYS A 247 -24.77 26.02 8.09
CA LYS A 247 -23.38 26.14 8.54
C LYS A 247 -22.59 24.86 8.26
N ALA A 248 -23.15 23.71 8.60
CA ALA A 248 -22.56 22.41 8.32
C ALA A 248 -22.40 22.16 6.82
N TYR A 249 -23.44 22.43 6.03
CA TYR A 249 -23.39 22.35 4.58
C TYR A 249 -22.28 23.21 3.97
N ARG A 250 -22.18 24.50 4.36
CA ARG A 250 -21.15 25.41 3.82
C ARG A 250 -19.74 24.86 4.09
N ARG A 251 -19.48 24.34 5.28
CA ARG A 251 -18.19 23.75 5.62
C ARG A 251 -17.86 22.55 4.73
N LEU A 252 -18.83 21.64 4.55
CA LEU A 252 -18.64 20.45 3.71
C LEU A 252 -18.52 20.83 2.23
N ALA A 253 -19.30 21.79 1.76
CA ALA A 253 -19.24 22.27 0.39
C ALA A 253 -17.88 22.90 0.03
N VAL A 254 -17.26 23.64 0.94
CA VAL A 254 -15.90 24.19 0.74
C VAL A 254 -14.86 23.08 0.73
N LEU A 255 -14.98 22.09 1.62
CA LEU A 255 -14.03 21.00 1.78
C LEU A 255 -14.04 20.03 0.58
N LEU A 256 -15.21 19.77 0.01
CA LEU A 256 -15.44 18.77 -1.03
C LEU A 256 -15.72 19.40 -2.41
N HIS A 257 -15.50 20.70 -2.59
CA HIS A 257 -15.78 21.38 -3.86
C HIS A 257 -15.03 20.72 -5.01
N PRO A 258 -15.70 20.38 -6.14
CA PRO A 258 -15.07 19.67 -7.26
C PRO A 258 -13.79 20.34 -7.78
N ASP A 259 -13.74 21.68 -7.78
CA ASP A 259 -12.55 22.43 -8.24
C ASP A 259 -11.37 22.38 -7.25
N LYS A 260 -11.60 21.95 -6.00
CA LYS A 260 -10.58 21.99 -4.93
C LYS A 260 -10.27 20.63 -4.32
N CYS A 261 -11.16 19.67 -4.46
CA CYS A 261 -11.02 18.35 -3.91
C CYS A 261 -10.94 17.32 -5.03
N VAL A 262 -9.73 16.83 -5.26
CA VAL A 262 -9.44 15.79 -6.26
C VAL A 262 -9.49 14.37 -5.69
N ALA A 263 -9.93 14.24 -4.44
CA ALA A 263 -10.01 12.94 -3.77
C ALA A 263 -11.00 12.01 -4.47
N PRO A 264 -10.68 10.72 -4.63
CA PRO A 264 -11.59 9.75 -5.22
C PRO A 264 -12.94 9.71 -4.51
N GLY A 265 -14.04 9.88 -5.29
CA GLY A 265 -15.40 9.92 -4.77
C GLY A 265 -15.82 11.25 -4.14
N SER A 266 -15.03 12.33 -4.28
CA SER A 266 -15.38 13.67 -3.81
C SER A 266 -16.65 14.22 -4.49
N GLU A 267 -16.81 13.99 -5.79
CA GLU A 267 -17.98 14.43 -6.53
C GLU A 267 -19.28 13.79 -6.04
N ASP A 268 -19.27 12.47 -5.80
CA ASP A 268 -20.42 11.75 -5.27
C ASP A 268 -20.74 12.19 -3.85
N ALA A 269 -19.71 12.37 -3.00
CA ALA A 269 -19.89 12.89 -1.66
C ALA A 269 -20.44 14.31 -1.66
N PHE A 270 -20.00 15.18 -2.57
CA PHE A 270 -20.54 16.52 -2.72
C PHE A 270 -22.02 16.50 -3.13
N LYS A 271 -22.39 15.69 -4.13
CA LYS A 271 -23.79 15.49 -4.56
C LYS A 271 -24.66 14.99 -3.39
N ALA A 272 -24.15 14.01 -2.62
CA ALA A 272 -24.85 13.48 -1.46
C ALA A 272 -25.12 14.56 -0.40
N VAL A 273 -24.13 15.41 -0.11
CA VAL A 273 -24.26 16.52 0.84
C VAL A 273 -25.29 17.56 0.37
N VAL A 274 -25.33 17.90 -0.93
CA VAL A 274 -26.34 18.80 -1.50
C VAL A 274 -27.74 18.22 -1.34
N ASN A 275 -27.91 16.94 -1.66
CA ASN A 275 -29.19 16.24 -1.53
C ASN A 275 -29.64 16.13 -0.04
N ALA A 276 -28.70 15.79 0.85
CA ALA A 276 -28.96 15.71 2.28
C ALA A 276 -29.44 17.05 2.87
N ARG A 277 -28.78 18.17 2.49
CA ARG A 277 -29.24 19.51 2.90
C ARG A 277 -30.67 19.78 2.44
N THR A 278 -30.99 19.47 1.19
CA THR A 278 -32.30 19.69 0.61
C THR A 278 -33.36 18.88 1.32
N ALA A 279 -33.08 17.61 1.63
CA ALA A 279 -33.98 16.71 2.34
C ALA A 279 -34.23 17.18 3.79
N VAL A 280 -33.16 17.55 4.51
CA VAL A 280 -33.27 18.05 5.89
C VAL A 280 -34.04 19.36 5.96
N LEU A 281 -33.77 20.33 5.09
CA LEU A 281 -34.44 21.62 5.09
C LEU A 281 -35.94 21.54 4.73
N LYS A 282 -36.39 20.51 4.00
CA LYS A 282 -37.80 20.24 3.77
C LYS A 282 -38.54 19.77 5.04
N ASN A 283 -37.82 19.14 5.94
CA ASN A 283 -38.40 18.56 7.19
C ASN A 283 -38.32 19.53 8.39
N ILE A 284 -37.62 20.67 8.24
CA ILE A 284 -37.58 21.73 9.26
C ILE A 284 -38.71 22.72 8.92
N LYS A 285 -39.72 22.77 9.80
CA LYS A 285 -40.82 23.74 9.71
C LYS A 285 -40.36 25.11 10.16
#